data_72bc9997ddcb5e0825476a6cb272417e
#
_entry.id   72bc9997ddcb5e0825476a6cb272417e
#
_cell.length_a   1.000
_cell.length_b   1.000
_cell.length_c   1.000
_cell.angle_alpha   90.00
_cell.angle_beta   90.00
_cell.angle_gamma   90.00
#
_symmetry.space_group_name_H-M   'P 1'
#
loop_
_entity.id
_entity.type
_entity.pdbx_description
1 polymer ?
#
loop_
_entity_poly.entity_id
_entity_poly.type
_entity_poly.pdbx_seq_one_letter_code
_entity_poly.pdbx_strand_id
1 'polypeptide(L)'
;MKKFFVKSTNKEVKIGDTITLEFVTDTHFGEVTATKTLEVTGKVLETLIKDDKVIAKEVKPNHNIIVAAALNKLACKFKCSEAEMLEILHTIKKVNPWAAVQLLLKEIAIELDMQYSNHISNSEEFYGISPQDEEIHKIDKKTIKSFNNAPWFRTMEDAQIANKIIMKFLTLGNKDA
;
A
#
# COMPACT_ATOMS: atom_id res chain seq x y z
N MET A 1 8.57 4.92 -1.01
CA MET A 1 8.20 3.50 -1.25
C MET A 1 8.95 2.98 -2.46
N LYS A 2 9.39 1.71 -2.41
CA LYS A 2 10.17 1.10 -3.49
C LYS A 2 9.29 0.10 -4.24
N LYS A 3 9.21 0.24 -5.56
CA LYS A 3 8.68 -0.76 -6.47
C LYS A 3 9.80 -1.37 -7.28
N PHE A 4 9.63 -2.61 -7.69
CA PHE A 4 10.63 -3.36 -8.43
C PHE A 4 10.20 -3.49 -9.89
N PHE A 5 11.14 -3.35 -10.81
CA PHE A 5 10.87 -3.39 -12.24
C PHE A 5 11.92 -4.24 -12.94
N VAL A 6 11.48 -5.08 -13.88
CA VAL A 6 12.40 -5.78 -14.79
C VAL A 6 13.12 -4.75 -15.63
N LYS A 7 14.46 -4.77 -15.61
CA LYS A 7 15.28 -3.75 -16.26
C LYS A 7 15.08 -3.70 -17.78
N SER A 8 14.96 -4.85 -18.41
CA SER A 8 14.82 -4.96 -19.87
C SER A 8 13.45 -4.51 -20.39
N THR A 9 12.37 -4.72 -19.62
CA THR A 9 11.00 -4.46 -20.08
C THR A 9 10.33 -3.30 -19.35
N ASN A 10 10.94 -2.80 -18.29
CA ASN A 10 10.35 -1.82 -17.36
C ASN A 10 8.99 -2.25 -16.77
N LYS A 11 8.69 -3.56 -16.76
CA LYS A 11 7.47 -4.11 -16.18
C LYS A 11 7.61 -4.20 -14.65
N GLU A 12 6.60 -3.74 -13.92
CA GLU A 12 6.53 -3.90 -12.45
C GLU A 12 6.51 -5.38 -12.08
N VAL A 13 7.21 -5.73 -11.00
CA VAL A 13 7.35 -7.10 -10.47
C VAL A 13 6.96 -7.12 -9.01
N LYS A 14 6.14 -8.08 -8.63
CA LYS A 14 5.71 -8.34 -7.25
C LYS A 14 6.04 -9.78 -6.85
N ILE A 15 6.13 -10.03 -5.56
CA ILE A 15 6.24 -11.40 -5.04
C ILE A 15 4.96 -12.15 -5.43
N GLY A 16 5.12 -13.36 -5.95
CA GLY A 16 4.05 -14.19 -6.51
C GLY A 16 3.86 -14.04 -8.02
N ASP A 17 4.48 -13.03 -8.65
CA ASP A 17 4.44 -12.91 -10.11
C ASP A 17 5.29 -14.00 -10.78
N THR A 18 4.92 -14.34 -12.00
CA THR A 18 5.76 -15.14 -12.90
C THR A 18 6.39 -14.22 -13.92
N ILE A 19 7.72 -14.23 -14.02
CA ILE A 19 8.48 -13.44 -14.99
C ILE A 19 9.33 -14.32 -15.87
N THR A 20 9.48 -13.91 -17.14
CA THR A 20 10.41 -14.53 -18.08
C THR A 20 11.56 -13.58 -18.32
N LEU A 21 12.76 -14.06 -18.15
CA LEU A 21 14.00 -13.30 -18.32
C LEU A 21 14.88 -13.95 -19.37
N GLU A 22 15.55 -13.13 -20.12
CA GLU A 22 16.59 -13.54 -21.08
C GLU A 22 17.95 -13.51 -20.38
N PHE A 23 18.70 -14.58 -20.58
CA PHE A 23 20.07 -14.72 -20.10
C PHE A 23 20.95 -14.98 -21.31
N VAL A 24 21.97 -14.14 -21.44
CA VAL A 24 23.02 -14.33 -22.46
C VAL A 24 24.16 -15.07 -21.77
N THR A 25 24.57 -16.19 -22.33
CA THR A 25 25.68 -16.99 -21.83
C THR A 25 26.73 -17.08 -22.96
N ASP A 26 27.94 -16.67 -22.66
CA ASP A 26 29.07 -16.89 -23.54
C ASP A 26 29.44 -18.37 -23.55
N THR A 27 29.45 -18.93 -24.72
CA THR A 27 29.91 -20.33 -24.95
C THR A 27 31.14 -20.31 -25.86
N HIS A 28 31.83 -21.43 -25.95
CA HIS A 28 32.96 -21.60 -26.89
C HIS A 28 32.53 -21.42 -28.39
N PHE A 29 31.22 -21.44 -28.65
CA PHE A 29 30.63 -21.26 -29.98
C PHE A 29 29.97 -19.90 -30.19
N GLY A 30 30.13 -18.95 -29.27
CA GLY A 30 29.51 -17.62 -29.26
C GLY A 30 28.45 -17.42 -28.20
N GLU A 31 27.80 -16.26 -28.25
CA GLU A 31 26.73 -15.91 -27.32
C GLU A 31 25.47 -16.76 -27.59
N VAL A 32 24.94 -17.38 -26.55
CA VAL A 32 23.66 -18.10 -26.59
C VAL A 32 22.68 -17.41 -25.67
N THR A 33 21.53 -17.02 -26.23
CA THR A 33 20.43 -16.45 -25.44
C THR A 33 19.49 -17.56 -25.00
N ALA A 34 19.31 -17.71 -23.70
CA ALA A 34 18.33 -18.61 -23.11
C ALA A 34 17.26 -17.83 -22.36
N THR A 35 16.01 -18.27 -22.45
CA THR A 35 14.91 -17.71 -21.68
C THR A 35 14.63 -18.60 -20.46
N LYS A 36 14.41 -17.97 -19.31
CA LYS A 36 14.03 -18.67 -18.08
C LYS A 36 12.81 -18.01 -17.46
N THR A 37 11.80 -18.82 -17.20
CA THR A 37 10.60 -18.41 -16.48
C THR A 37 10.78 -18.73 -14.99
N LEU A 38 10.55 -17.73 -14.13
CA LEU A 38 10.76 -17.81 -12.70
C LEU A 38 9.52 -17.28 -11.95
N GLU A 39 9.13 -18.00 -10.91
CA GLU A 39 8.21 -17.43 -9.91
C GLU A 39 9.00 -16.51 -8.96
N VAL A 40 8.50 -15.30 -8.77
CA VAL A 40 9.15 -14.27 -7.97
C VAL A 40 8.87 -14.52 -6.48
N THR A 41 9.80 -15.14 -5.81
CA THR A 41 9.85 -15.22 -4.35
C THR A 41 10.78 -14.13 -3.80
N GLY A 42 10.76 -13.90 -2.48
CA GLY A 42 11.68 -12.93 -1.84
C GLY A 42 13.14 -13.22 -2.19
N LYS A 43 13.57 -14.49 -2.11
CA LYS A 43 14.95 -14.91 -2.45
C LYS A 43 15.28 -14.70 -3.93
N VAL A 44 14.34 -15.01 -4.82
CA VAL A 44 14.50 -14.80 -6.26
C VAL A 44 14.63 -13.31 -6.55
N LEU A 45 13.81 -12.47 -5.93
CA LEU A 45 13.87 -11.02 -6.11
C LEU A 45 15.22 -10.44 -5.67
N GLU A 46 15.73 -10.86 -4.51
CA GLU A 46 17.05 -10.45 -4.02
C GLU A 46 18.18 -10.85 -5.00
N THR A 47 18.11 -12.07 -5.54
CA THR A 47 19.08 -12.54 -6.55
C THR A 47 18.99 -11.69 -7.81
N LEU A 48 17.78 -11.44 -8.31
CA LEU A 48 17.57 -10.64 -9.52
C LEU A 48 18.03 -9.19 -9.38
N ILE A 49 17.95 -8.63 -8.16
CA ILE A 49 18.50 -7.31 -7.85
C ILE A 49 20.03 -7.34 -7.88
N LYS A 50 20.66 -8.37 -7.27
CA LYS A 50 22.13 -8.53 -7.31
C LYS A 50 22.65 -8.72 -8.73
N ASP A 51 21.93 -9.46 -9.55
CA ASP A 51 22.27 -9.74 -10.95
C ASP A 51 21.90 -8.58 -11.90
N ASP A 52 21.48 -7.44 -11.36
CA ASP A 52 21.07 -6.24 -12.11
C ASP A 52 19.96 -6.50 -13.16
N LYS A 53 19.15 -7.54 -12.95
CA LYS A 53 17.98 -7.87 -13.81
C LYS A 53 16.72 -7.13 -13.38
N VAL A 54 16.63 -6.78 -12.10
CA VAL A 54 15.53 -6.02 -11.50
C VAL A 54 16.09 -4.80 -10.80
N ILE A 55 15.47 -3.66 -11.02
CA ILE A 55 15.81 -2.39 -10.37
C ILE A 55 14.71 -1.95 -9.43
N ALA A 56 15.10 -1.39 -8.29
CA ALA A 56 14.18 -0.74 -7.37
C ALA A 56 14.02 0.73 -7.77
N LYS A 57 12.79 1.17 -7.98
CA LYS A 57 12.46 2.59 -8.19
C LYS A 57 11.65 3.12 -7.02
N GLU A 58 11.96 4.32 -6.58
CA GLU A 58 11.16 5.00 -5.60
C GLU A 58 9.91 5.57 -6.27
N VAL A 59 8.75 5.12 -5.81
CA VAL A 59 7.45 5.58 -6.34
C VAL A 59 6.75 6.36 -5.25
N LYS A 60 6.41 7.60 -5.55
CA LYS A 60 5.60 8.42 -4.64
C LYS A 60 4.14 7.92 -4.73
N PRO A 61 3.51 7.62 -3.59
CA PRO A 61 2.11 7.18 -3.59
C PRO A 61 1.20 8.30 -4.09
N ASN A 62 0.30 7.95 -4.98
CA ASN A 62 -0.73 8.88 -5.43
C ASN A 62 -1.92 8.81 -4.47
N HIS A 63 -2.02 9.78 -3.58
CA HIS A 63 -3.08 9.86 -2.57
C HIS A 63 -4.48 9.79 -3.19
N ASN A 64 -4.70 10.39 -4.36
CA ASN A 64 -6.02 10.39 -5.00
C ASN A 64 -6.42 8.98 -5.45
N ILE A 65 -5.48 8.18 -5.95
CA ILE A 65 -5.75 6.79 -6.34
C ILE A 65 -6.10 5.94 -5.11
N ILE A 66 -5.39 6.12 -4.01
CA ILE A 66 -5.64 5.41 -2.75
C ILE A 66 -7.03 5.75 -2.21
N VAL A 67 -7.37 7.04 -2.18
CA VAL A 67 -8.69 7.51 -1.73
C VAL A 67 -9.81 6.97 -2.61
N ALA A 68 -9.67 7.06 -3.93
CA ALA A 68 -10.67 6.56 -4.87
C ALA A 68 -10.89 5.05 -4.70
N ALA A 69 -9.82 4.26 -4.57
CA ALA A 69 -9.91 2.83 -4.33
C ALA A 69 -10.59 2.50 -2.98
N ALA A 70 -10.26 3.24 -1.92
CA ALA A 70 -10.88 3.08 -0.60
C ALA A 70 -12.38 3.43 -0.63
N LEU A 71 -12.76 4.52 -1.28
CA LEU A 71 -14.17 4.91 -1.46
C LEU A 71 -14.95 3.89 -2.26
N ASN A 72 -14.40 3.39 -3.36
CA ASN A 72 -15.03 2.35 -4.18
C ASN A 72 -15.30 1.08 -3.36
N LYS A 73 -14.33 0.63 -2.54
CA LYS A 73 -14.53 -0.52 -1.65
C LYS A 73 -15.63 -0.28 -0.62
N LEU A 74 -15.68 0.89 -0.02
CA LEU A 74 -16.77 1.26 0.90
C LEU A 74 -18.11 1.25 0.17
N ALA A 75 -18.20 1.90 -0.98
CA ALA A 75 -19.41 1.96 -1.80
C ALA A 75 -19.94 0.56 -2.14
N CYS A 76 -19.05 -0.35 -2.56
CA CYS A 76 -19.41 -1.75 -2.79
C CYS A 76 -19.93 -2.46 -1.53
N LYS A 77 -19.32 -2.24 -0.36
CA LYS A 77 -19.75 -2.83 0.92
C LYS A 77 -21.12 -2.32 1.35
N PHE A 78 -21.39 -1.05 1.14
CA PHE A 78 -22.66 -0.40 1.49
C PHE A 78 -23.71 -0.45 0.37
N LYS A 79 -23.37 -1.06 -0.79
CA LYS A 79 -24.24 -1.20 -1.96
C LYS A 79 -24.77 0.15 -2.47
N CYS A 80 -23.92 1.15 -2.52
CA CYS A 80 -24.20 2.50 -3.01
C CYS A 80 -23.15 2.95 -4.02
N SER A 81 -23.34 4.09 -4.67
CA SER A 81 -22.32 4.73 -5.52
C SER A 81 -21.22 5.39 -4.68
N GLU A 82 -20.08 5.68 -5.31
CA GLU A 82 -18.98 6.42 -4.65
C GLU A 82 -19.43 7.83 -4.19
N ALA A 83 -20.29 8.49 -4.97
CA ALA A 83 -20.84 9.80 -4.62
C ALA A 83 -21.71 9.72 -3.36
N GLU A 84 -22.64 8.77 -3.31
CA GLU A 84 -23.48 8.52 -2.12
C GLU A 84 -22.64 8.13 -0.91
N MET A 85 -21.59 7.31 -1.10
CA MET A 85 -20.67 6.94 -0.02
C MET A 85 -19.93 8.16 0.55
N LEU A 86 -19.51 9.07 -0.32
CA LEU A 86 -18.88 10.32 0.10
C LEU A 86 -19.85 11.20 0.92
N GLU A 87 -21.10 11.32 0.50
CA GLU A 87 -22.15 12.04 1.24
C GLU A 87 -22.43 11.40 2.61
N ILE A 88 -22.49 10.06 2.67
CA ILE A 88 -22.61 9.31 3.92
C ILE A 88 -21.45 9.63 4.85
N LEU A 89 -20.22 9.57 4.36
CA LEU A 89 -19.03 9.89 5.16
C LEU A 89 -19.05 11.34 5.65
N HIS A 90 -19.48 12.31 4.82
CA HIS A 90 -19.64 13.70 5.22
C HIS A 90 -20.73 13.88 6.28
N THR A 91 -21.82 13.14 6.17
CA THR A 91 -22.90 13.15 7.17
C THR A 91 -22.43 12.58 8.51
N ILE A 92 -21.76 11.44 8.49
CA ILE A 92 -21.17 10.84 9.70
C ILE A 92 -20.13 11.79 10.32
N LYS A 93 -19.30 12.44 9.49
CA LYS A 93 -18.28 13.39 9.93
C LYS A 93 -18.87 14.57 10.71
N LYS A 94 -20.06 15.07 10.33
CA LYS A 94 -20.71 16.17 11.04
C LYS A 94 -21.12 15.79 12.47
N VAL A 95 -21.44 14.51 12.70
CA VAL A 95 -21.87 14.00 14.01
C VAL A 95 -20.69 13.45 14.81
N ASN A 96 -19.86 12.66 14.16
CA ASN A 96 -18.68 12.04 14.76
C ASN A 96 -17.55 11.97 13.71
N PRO A 97 -16.65 12.95 13.68
CA PRO A 97 -15.56 13.01 12.71
C PRO A 97 -14.71 11.73 12.67
N TRP A 98 -14.44 11.15 13.84
CA TRP A 98 -13.60 9.96 13.93
C TRP A 98 -14.28 8.68 13.48
N ALA A 99 -15.60 8.56 13.59
CA ALA A 99 -16.31 7.43 13.03
C ALA A 99 -16.18 7.39 11.49
N ALA A 100 -16.31 8.55 10.83
CA ALA A 100 -16.08 8.66 9.39
C ALA A 100 -14.62 8.34 9.01
N VAL A 101 -13.67 8.86 9.79
CA VAL A 101 -12.23 8.58 9.63
C VAL A 101 -11.93 7.10 9.77
N GLN A 102 -12.45 6.43 10.78
CA GLN A 102 -12.19 4.99 10.99
C GLN A 102 -12.67 4.12 9.84
N LEU A 103 -13.84 4.43 9.26
CA LEU A 103 -14.34 3.73 8.09
C LEU A 103 -13.37 3.87 6.91
N LEU A 104 -12.98 5.11 6.60
CA LEU A 104 -12.09 5.41 5.48
C LEU A 104 -10.68 4.86 5.73
N LEU A 105 -10.15 5.03 6.93
CA LEU A 105 -8.81 4.63 7.32
C LEU A 105 -8.57 3.12 7.20
N LYS A 106 -9.60 2.32 7.52
CA LYS A 106 -9.54 0.86 7.37
C LYS A 106 -9.33 0.45 5.91
N GLU A 107 -10.04 1.08 4.99
CA GLU A 107 -9.89 0.75 3.56
C GLU A 107 -8.57 1.31 3.00
N ILE A 108 -8.14 2.49 3.45
CA ILE A 108 -6.82 3.05 3.11
C ILE A 108 -5.70 2.10 3.56
N ALA A 109 -5.78 1.55 4.78
CA ALA A 109 -4.78 0.61 5.28
C ALA A 109 -4.71 -0.65 4.41
N ILE A 110 -5.86 -1.18 3.99
CA ILE A 110 -5.93 -2.33 3.08
C ILE A 110 -5.31 -1.98 1.72
N GLU A 111 -5.61 -0.79 1.16
CA GLU A 111 -5.05 -0.37 -0.13
C GLU A 111 -3.54 -0.19 -0.05
N LEU A 112 -3.04 0.41 1.01
CA LEU A 112 -1.61 0.58 1.23
C LEU A 112 -0.92 -0.78 1.38
N ASP A 113 -1.49 -1.70 2.15
CA ASP A 113 -0.94 -3.05 2.32
C ASP A 113 -0.95 -3.83 0.98
N MET A 114 -2.03 -3.76 0.21
CA MET A 114 -2.13 -4.46 -1.08
C MET A 114 -1.24 -3.87 -2.18
N GLN A 115 -1.15 -2.53 -2.26
CA GLN A 115 -0.43 -1.88 -3.35
C GLN A 115 1.06 -1.72 -3.07
N TYR A 116 1.45 -1.65 -1.79
CA TYR A 116 2.74 -1.13 -1.38
C TYR A 116 3.48 -2.03 -0.39
N SER A 117 2.82 -3.02 0.17
CA SER A 117 3.46 -3.95 1.08
C SER A 117 4.30 -4.95 0.30
N ASN A 118 5.53 -4.59 0.03
CA ASN A 118 6.55 -5.59 -0.25
C ASN A 118 6.83 -6.29 1.09
N HIS A 119 6.23 -7.46 1.30
CA HIS A 119 6.28 -8.27 2.53
C HIS A 119 7.69 -8.75 2.95
N ILE A 120 8.73 -8.02 2.60
CA ILE A 120 10.13 -8.32 2.97
C ILE A 120 10.42 -7.91 4.42
N SER A 121 9.54 -7.13 5.04
CA SER A 121 9.73 -6.71 6.42
C SER A 121 9.19 -7.75 7.40
N ASN A 122 10.10 -8.50 8.01
CA ASN A 122 9.87 -9.23 9.26
C ASN A 122 9.71 -8.28 10.46
N SER A 123 9.39 -7.00 10.25
CA SER A 123 9.24 -6.05 11.34
C SER A 123 8.02 -6.44 12.16
N GLU A 124 8.25 -6.70 13.44
CA GLU A 124 7.21 -6.92 14.43
C GLU A 124 6.57 -5.61 14.91
N GLU A 125 6.89 -4.51 14.24
CA GLU A 125 6.44 -3.17 14.55
C GLU A 125 5.23 -2.79 13.72
N PHE A 126 4.25 -2.20 14.38
CA PHE A 126 3.02 -1.70 13.75
C PHE A 126 2.78 -0.26 14.19
N TYR A 127 2.04 0.47 13.38
CA TYR A 127 1.77 1.89 13.60
C TYR A 127 0.27 2.15 13.49
N GLY A 128 -0.27 2.93 14.43
CA GLY A 128 -1.65 3.36 14.44
C GLY A 128 -1.75 4.88 14.46
N ILE A 129 -2.88 5.41 14.01
CA ILE A 129 -3.19 6.83 14.09
C ILE A 129 -4.17 7.02 15.25
N SER A 130 -3.78 7.83 16.22
CA SER A 130 -4.58 8.10 17.42
C SER A 130 -5.67 9.13 17.09
N PRO A 131 -6.93 8.87 17.50
CA PRO A 131 -8.01 9.85 17.37
C PRO A 131 -7.91 11.03 18.33
N GLN A 132 -7.08 10.95 19.36
CA GLN A 132 -7.03 11.95 20.43
C GLN A 132 -6.09 13.10 20.11
N ASP A 133 -4.94 12.78 19.52
CA ASP A 133 -3.86 13.73 19.23
C ASP A 133 -3.51 13.81 17.73
N GLU A 134 -4.18 12.97 16.91
CA GLU A 134 -3.94 12.90 15.45
C GLU A 134 -2.50 12.47 15.11
N GLU A 135 -1.78 11.90 16.09
CA GLU A 135 -0.41 11.46 15.94
C GLU A 135 -0.32 9.96 15.57
N ILE A 136 0.84 9.61 15.02
CA ILE A 136 1.16 8.22 14.69
C ILE A 136 1.91 7.61 15.86
N HIS A 137 1.32 6.56 16.44
CA HIS A 137 1.91 5.84 17.55
C HIS A 137 2.40 4.46 17.11
N LYS A 138 3.52 4.05 17.68
CA LYS A 138 4.00 2.67 17.56
C LYS A 138 3.13 1.76 18.44
N ILE A 139 2.66 0.67 17.83
CA ILE A 139 1.77 -0.30 18.48
C ILE A 139 2.50 -1.63 18.61
N ASP A 140 2.48 -2.23 19.76
CA ASP A 140 3.03 -3.57 19.94
C ASP A 140 2.07 -4.67 19.47
N LYS A 141 2.61 -5.85 19.18
CA LYS A 141 1.85 -7.00 18.67
C LYS A 141 0.78 -7.52 19.65
N LYS A 142 0.93 -7.28 20.94
CA LYS A 142 -0.03 -7.68 21.98
C LYS A 142 -1.23 -6.73 21.95
N THR A 143 -0.95 -5.46 21.79
CA THR A 143 -1.95 -4.39 21.68
C THR A 143 -2.81 -4.56 20.44
N ILE A 144 -2.23 -4.97 19.29
CA ILE A 144 -2.99 -5.26 18.06
C ILE A 144 -4.06 -6.32 18.28
N LYS A 145 -3.75 -7.38 19.05
CA LYS A 145 -4.71 -8.45 19.34
C LYS A 145 -5.92 -7.98 20.16
N SER A 146 -5.73 -6.95 20.98
CA SER A 146 -6.81 -6.36 21.76
C SER A 146 -7.62 -5.29 21.01
N PHE A 147 -7.06 -4.71 19.95
CA PHE A 147 -7.73 -3.72 19.09
C PHE A 147 -8.22 -4.35 17.78
N ASN A 148 -9.13 -5.31 17.84
CA ASN A 148 -9.64 -6.06 16.69
C ASN A 148 -10.24 -5.22 15.54
N ASN A 149 -10.46 -3.92 15.72
CA ASN A 149 -11.10 -3.04 14.75
C ASN A 149 -10.35 -1.75 14.42
N ALA A 150 -9.23 -1.44 15.08
CA ALA A 150 -8.47 -0.25 14.75
C ALA A 150 -7.56 -0.52 13.53
N PRO A 151 -7.55 0.36 12.53
CA PRO A 151 -6.63 0.22 11.41
C PRO A 151 -5.20 0.42 11.90
N TRP A 152 -4.32 -0.46 11.46
CA TRP A 152 -2.89 -0.42 11.75
C TRP A 152 -2.09 -0.57 10.46
N PHE A 153 -0.89 -0.05 10.46
CA PHE A 153 0.03 -0.02 9.33
C PHE A 153 1.31 -0.77 9.67
N ARG A 154 1.87 -1.44 8.70
CA ARG A 154 3.12 -2.20 8.87
C ARG A 154 4.36 -1.31 8.83
N THR A 155 4.25 -0.13 8.24
CA THR A 155 5.36 0.82 8.14
C THR A 155 4.95 2.19 8.64
N MET A 156 5.90 2.93 9.18
CA MET A 156 5.70 4.34 9.54
C MET A 156 5.33 5.17 8.31
N GLU A 157 5.90 4.85 7.14
CA GLU A 157 5.63 5.55 5.88
C GLU A 157 4.16 5.41 5.47
N ASP A 158 3.59 4.19 5.55
CA ASP A 158 2.18 3.96 5.23
C ASP A 158 1.26 4.70 6.21
N ALA A 159 1.60 4.70 7.50
CA ALA A 159 0.87 5.47 8.50
C ALA A 159 0.92 6.98 8.23
N GLN A 160 2.07 7.51 7.81
CA GLN A 160 2.21 8.92 7.43
C GLN A 160 1.40 9.29 6.20
N ILE A 161 1.35 8.41 5.19
CA ILE A 161 0.52 8.59 4.00
C ILE A 161 -0.96 8.63 4.39
N ALA A 162 -1.40 7.64 5.16
CA ALA A 162 -2.77 7.56 5.64
C ALA A 162 -3.15 8.79 6.47
N ASN A 163 -2.27 9.22 7.39
CA ASN A 163 -2.51 10.41 8.21
C ASN A 163 -2.70 11.67 7.35
N LYS A 164 -1.86 11.89 6.34
CA LYS A 164 -2.02 13.03 5.40
C LYS A 164 -3.36 13.00 4.66
N ILE A 165 -3.82 11.81 4.26
CA ILE A 165 -5.13 11.64 3.60
C ILE A 165 -6.25 11.99 4.57
N ILE A 166 -6.19 11.50 5.81
CA ILE A 166 -7.20 11.73 6.83
C ILE A 166 -7.27 13.21 7.22
N MET A 167 -6.13 13.86 7.44
CA MET A 167 -6.08 15.29 7.75
C MET A 167 -6.71 16.12 6.64
N LYS A 168 -6.43 15.78 5.38
CA LYS A 168 -7.08 16.42 4.25
C LYS A 168 -8.60 16.19 4.23
N PHE A 169 -9.06 14.98 4.53
CA PHE A 169 -10.50 14.66 4.62
C PHE A 169 -11.18 15.43 5.76
N LEU A 170 -10.53 15.55 6.92
CA LEU A 170 -11.06 16.30 8.06
C LEU A 170 -11.17 17.80 7.78
N THR A 171 -10.23 18.37 7.03
CA THR A 171 -10.23 19.81 6.68
C THR A 171 -11.16 20.15 5.53
N LEU A 172 -11.48 19.21 4.65
CA LEU A 172 -12.45 19.40 3.57
C LEU A 172 -13.87 19.57 4.14
N GLY A 173 -14.51 20.70 3.89
CA GLY A 173 -15.86 21.01 4.35
C GLY A 173 -15.96 21.90 5.58
N ASN A 174 -14.85 22.33 6.19
CA ASN A 174 -14.85 23.34 7.25
C ASN A 174 -14.75 24.78 6.69
N LYS A 175 -14.85 24.96 5.36
CA LYS A 175 -14.79 26.28 4.74
C LYS A 175 -16.14 27.02 4.64
N ASP A 176 -17.23 26.37 5.05
CA ASP A 176 -18.59 26.92 5.00
C ASP A 176 -19.22 27.02 6.40
N ALA A 177 -18.42 27.24 7.45
CA ALA A 177 -18.89 27.53 8.79
C ALA A 177 -18.47 28.95 9.23
#